data_8b811c6e0291f2fea33e2321eaf37072
#
_entry.id   8b811c6e0291f2fea33e2321eaf37072
#
_cell.length_a   1.000
_cell.length_b   1.000
_cell.length_c   1.000
_cell.angle_alpha   90.00
_cell.angle_beta   90.00
_cell.angle_gamma   90.00
#
_symmetry.space_group_name_H-M   'P 1'
#
loop_
_entity.id
_entity.type
_entity.pdbx_description
1 polymer ?
#
loop_
_entity_poly.entity_id
_entity_poly.type
_entity_poly.pdbx_seq_one_letter_code
_entity_poly.pdbx_strand_id
1 'polypeptide(L)'
;MRKLLLLFLLVITVSFDSQDSSAFDSGEWFKFRIHYGFINAGFATLEVKDAVINQKSVYHVVGKGYTTGMSRFFFKVDDLYESYFDKTTGYPYQFVRRIDEGGYTKNQEGFFNQATNKIVVKDYKNKNEKTFSFPKGTQDIVSTFYYLRNFPTIDKLKVGESVAIDMFFDDETTKFKLKFLGREDITTKFGVISAMIFRPLVQSGRVFKEKESLTVWISNDENKIPLRIKAELAVGAIKADLDAYKGLKHPFKIKVN
;
A
#
# COMPACT_ATOMS: atom_id res chain seq x y z
N MET A 1 -28.57 -7.51 -68.90
CA MET A 1 -27.29 -7.09 -68.27
C MET A 1 -27.60 -6.64 -66.84
N ARG A 2 -27.34 -7.55 -65.89
CA ARG A 2 -27.61 -7.29 -64.46
C ARG A 2 -26.30 -6.80 -63.85
N LYS A 3 -26.26 -5.55 -63.37
CA LYS A 3 -25.13 -4.97 -62.63
C LYS A 3 -25.19 -5.49 -61.20
N LEU A 4 -24.23 -6.30 -60.81
CA LEU A 4 -24.02 -6.79 -59.44
C LEU A 4 -23.29 -5.69 -58.66
N LEU A 5 -23.95 -5.06 -57.69
CA LEU A 5 -23.38 -4.06 -56.81
C LEU A 5 -22.79 -4.82 -55.61
N LEU A 6 -21.47 -4.96 -55.53
CA LEU A 6 -20.75 -5.52 -54.37
C LEU A 6 -20.63 -4.42 -53.30
N LEU A 7 -21.45 -4.52 -52.28
CA LEU A 7 -21.36 -3.67 -51.10
C LEU A 7 -20.25 -4.20 -50.17
N PHE A 8 -19.11 -3.50 -50.17
CA PHE A 8 -17.99 -3.84 -49.25
C PHE A 8 -18.33 -3.29 -47.88
N LEU A 9 -18.82 -4.16 -47.00
CA LEU A 9 -19.06 -3.83 -45.58
C LEU A 9 -17.73 -3.76 -44.84
N LEU A 10 -17.21 -2.54 -44.63
CA LEU A 10 -16.00 -2.29 -43.82
C LEU A 10 -16.40 -2.43 -42.35
N VAL A 11 -16.14 -3.61 -41.75
CA VAL A 11 -16.28 -3.83 -40.31
C VAL A 11 -15.10 -3.17 -39.61
N ILE A 12 -15.29 -1.95 -39.10
CA ILE A 12 -14.34 -1.30 -38.20
C ILE A 12 -14.49 -2.00 -36.84
N THR A 13 -13.59 -2.94 -36.57
CA THR A 13 -13.44 -3.48 -35.23
C THR A 13 -12.78 -2.40 -34.35
N VAL A 14 -13.60 -1.63 -33.63
CA VAL A 14 -13.11 -0.77 -32.54
C VAL A 14 -12.68 -1.74 -31.43
N SER A 15 -11.39 -2.00 -31.35
CA SER A 15 -10.82 -2.63 -30.17
C SER A 15 -11.01 -1.65 -29.01
N PHE A 16 -11.96 -1.92 -28.13
CA PHE A 16 -12.01 -1.30 -26.81
C PHE A 16 -10.79 -1.82 -26.05
N ASP A 17 -9.70 -1.08 -26.11
CA ASP A 17 -8.60 -1.25 -25.18
C ASP A 17 -9.18 -0.93 -23.78
N SER A 18 -9.39 -1.95 -22.98
CA SER A 18 -9.80 -1.76 -21.59
C SER A 18 -8.63 -1.05 -20.91
N GLN A 19 -8.72 0.27 -20.81
CA GLN A 19 -7.72 1.09 -20.15
C GLN A 19 -7.51 0.52 -18.75
N ASP A 20 -6.34 -0.08 -18.53
CA ASP A 20 -5.95 -0.63 -17.24
C ASP A 20 -5.93 0.50 -16.21
N SER A 21 -6.99 0.57 -15.40
CA SER A 21 -7.23 1.63 -14.42
C SER A 21 -6.40 1.47 -13.14
N SER A 22 -5.44 0.54 -13.11
CA SER A 22 -4.57 0.35 -11.96
C SER A 22 -3.72 1.59 -11.67
N ALA A 23 -3.62 1.96 -10.41
CA ALA A 23 -2.84 3.10 -9.94
C ALA A 23 -1.32 2.88 -9.98
N PHE A 24 -0.85 1.65 -10.21
CA PHE A 24 0.57 1.29 -10.18
C PHE A 24 0.87 0.12 -11.11
N ASP A 25 2.16 -0.13 -11.32
CA ASP A 25 2.66 -1.31 -12.04
C ASP A 25 4.03 -1.73 -11.47
N SER A 26 4.57 -2.82 -12.01
CA SER A 26 5.93 -3.28 -11.74
C SER A 26 6.96 -2.20 -12.10
N GLY A 27 8.00 -2.07 -11.28
CA GLY A 27 9.02 -1.04 -11.39
C GLY A 27 8.74 0.21 -10.55
N GLU A 28 7.52 0.35 -9.98
CA GLU A 28 7.25 1.45 -9.05
C GLU A 28 8.14 1.32 -7.81
N TRP A 29 8.73 2.42 -7.40
CA TRP A 29 9.56 2.49 -6.21
C TRP A 29 9.42 3.85 -5.52
N PHE A 30 9.29 3.81 -4.19
CA PHE A 30 9.23 4.96 -3.30
C PHE A 30 10.32 4.92 -2.26
N LYS A 31 10.81 6.10 -1.87
CA LYS A 31 11.61 6.33 -0.68
C LYS A 31 10.97 7.43 0.15
N PHE A 32 10.81 7.17 1.44
CA PHE A 32 10.30 8.12 2.42
C PHE A 32 11.40 8.46 3.41
N ARG A 33 11.52 9.75 3.74
CA ARG A 33 12.36 10.22 4.83
C ARG A 33 11.52 10.27 6.10
N ILE A 34 11.95 9.53 7.12
CA ILE A 34 11.32 9.50 8.44
C ILE A 34 12.04 10.49 9.34
N HIS A 35 11.31 11.43 9.95
CA HIS A 35 11.91 12.49 10.74
C HIS A 35 10.99 12.95 11.88
N TYR A 36 11.61 13.50 12.94
CA TYR A 36 10.97 14.20 14.04
C TYR A 36 11.44 15.66 14.01
N GLY A 37 10.54 16.58 13.69
CA GLY A 37 10.93 17.95 13.35
C GLY A 37 11.96 17.97 12.21
N PHE A 38 13.15 18.52 12.47
CA PHE A 38 14.26 18.53 11.51
C PHE A 38 15.25 17.37 11.67
N ILE A 39 15.11 16.56 12.71
CA ILE A 39 15.99 15.42 12.98
C ILE A 39 15.60 14.26 12.06
N ASN A 40 16.51 13.84 11.18
CA ASN A 40 16.31 12.66 10.36
C ASN A 40 16.47 11.39 11.22
N ALA A 41 15.41 10.57 11.30
CA ALA A 41 15.41 9.33 12.06
C ALA A 41 15.80 8.11 11.20
N GLY A 42 15.41 8.11 9.93
CA GLY A 42 15.65 6.98 9.04
C GLY A 42 14.92 7.12 7.71
N PHE A 43 14.77 5.99 7.04
CA PHE A 43 14.08 5.90 5.75
C PHE A 43 13.19 4.67 5.70
N ALA A 44 12.15 4.76 4.86
CA ALA A 44 11.40 3.60 4.40
C ALA A 44 11.40 3.56 2.88
N THR A 45 11.38 2.37 2.29
CA THR A 45 11.24 2.15 0.85
C THR A 45 10.13 1.17 0.57
N LEU A 46 9.45 1.33 -0.58
CA LEU A 46 8.53 0.36 -1.16
C LEU A 46 8.95 0.13 -2.61
N GLU A 47 8.96 -1.11 -3.05
CA GLU A 47 9.32 -1.49 -4.43
C GLU A 47 8.38 -2.56 -4.93
N VAL A 48 7.78 -2.36 -6.11
CA VAL A 48 6.90 -3.31 -6.79
C VAL A 48 7.69 -4.04 -7.87
N LYS A 49 7.66 -5.37 -7.85
CA LYS A 49 8.31 -6.26 -8.81
C LYS A 49 7.32 -7.25 -9.39
N ASP A 50 7.64 -7.80 -10.55
CA ASP A 50 6.98 -8.98 -11.08
C ASP A 50 7.51 -10.23 -10.41
N ALA A 51 6.61 -11.17 -10.12
CA ALA A 51 6.96 -12.50 -9.63
C ALA A 51 5.96 -13.54 -10.10
N VAL A 52 6.27 -14.81 -9.86
CA VAL A 52 5.40 -15.94 -10.16
C VAL A 52 5.30 -16.83 -8.92
N ILE A 53 4.08 -17.10 -8.46
CA ILE A 53 3.78 -18.07 -7.40
C ILE A 53 2.80 -19.10 -7.95
N ASN A 54 3.16 -20.40 -7.91
CA ASN A 54 2.30 -21.49 -8.37
C ASN A 54 1.76 -21.24 -9.79
N GLN A 55 2.64 -20.84 -10.72
CA GLN A 55 2.33 -20.51 -12.12
C GLN A 55 1.40 -19.30 -12.32
N LYS A 56 1.12 -18.52 -11.28
CA LYS A 56 0.34 -17.28 -11.35
C LYS A 56 1.26 -16.07 -11.34
N SER A 57 1.01 -15.14 -12.25
CA SER A 57 1.68 -13.83 -12.25
C SER A 57 1.18 -12.99 -11.10
N VAL A 58 2.09 -12.49 -10.26
CA VAL A 58 1.79 -11.70 -9.07
C VAL A 58 2.67 -10.45 -9.02
N TYR A 59 2.23 -9.45 -8.28
CA TYR A 59 3.13 -8.43 -7.80
C TYR A 59 3.84 -8.93 -6.53
N HIS A 60 5.14 -8.72 -6.47
CA HIS A 60 5.97 -8.85 -5.27
C HIS A 60 6.36 -7.46 -4.79
N VAL A 61 5.79 -7.05 -3.68
CA VAL A 61 6.10 -5.75 -3.06
C VAL A 61 7.04 -5.96 -1.90
N VAL A 62 8.13 -5.18 -1.90
CA VAL A 62 9.16 -5.20 -0.86
C VAL A 62 9.18 -3.86 -0.14
N GLY A 63 8.79 -3.85 1.13
CA GLY A 63 8.87 -2.72 2.04
C GLY A 63 10.05 -2.87 3.00
N LYS A 64 10.89 -1.85 3.12
CA LYS A 64 11.99 -1.81 4.10
C LYS A 64 11.90 -0.54 4.93
N GLY A 65 12.11 -0.67 6.24
CA GLY A 65 12.23 0.46 7.15
C GLY A 65 13.53 0.36 7.95
N TYR A 66 14.27 1.46 8.04
CA TYR A 66 15.53 1.44 8.78
C TYR A 66 15.90 2.80 9.35
N THR A 67 16.46 2.80 10.56
CA THR A 67 17.02 4.00 11.18
C THR A 67 18.45 4.25 10.68
N THR A 68 18.86 5.53 10.70
CA THR A 68 20.20 5.97 10.24
C THR A 68 20.83 6.93 11.23
N GLY A 69 22.16 7.08 11.11
CA GLY A 69 22.92 8.06 11.88
C GLY A 69 22.72 7.91 13.39
N MET A 70 22.57 9.04 14.08
CA MET A 70 22.39 9.10 15.53
C MET A 70 21.16 8.32 16.01
N SER A 71 20.06 8.38 15.26
CA SER A 71 18.82 7.66 15.63
C SER A 71 19.02 6.16 15.72
N ARG A 72 19.86 5.58 14.83
CA ARG A 72 20.19 4.14 14.86
C ARG A 72 20.96 3.74 16.11
N PHE A 73 21.78 4.64 16.64
CA PHE A 73 22.52 4.38 17.88
C PHE A 73 21.60 4.27 19.10
N PHE A 74 20.55 5.10 19.15
CA PHE A 74 19.58 5.09 20.27
C PHE A 74 18.49 4.03 20.10
N PHE A 75 18.02 3.84 18.87
CA PHE A 75 16.95 2.89 18.57
C PHE A 75 17.13 2.32 17.16
N LYS A 76 17.72 1.11 17.10
CA LYS A 76 17.90 0.41 15.84
C LYS A 76 16.56 -0.06 15.31
N VAL A 77 16.29 0.21 14.03
CA VAL A 77 15.22 -0.39 13.25
C VAL A 77 15.82 -0.95 11.98
N ASP A 78 15.55 -2.21 11.67
CA ASP A 78 15.83 -2.89 10.40
C ASP A 78 14.65 -3.82 10.10
N ASP A 79 13.64 -3.31 9.40
CA ASP A 79 12.41 -4.03 9.12
C ASP A 79 12.27 -4.38 7.65
N LEU A 80 11.77 -5.58 7.38
CA LEU A 80 11.40 -6.07 6.07
C LEU A 80 9.96 -6.57 6.10
N TYR A 81 9.14 -6.02 5.21
CA TYR A 81 7.80 -6.48 4.91
C TYR A 81 7.70 -6.82 3.43
N GLU A 82 7.22 -8.01 3.10
CA GLU A 82 6.97 -8.37 1.72
C GLU A 82 5.53 -8.88 1.57
N SER A 83 4.95 -8.63 0.41
CA SER A 83 3.66 -9.20 0.02
C SER A 83 3.71 -9.66 -1.42
N TYR A 84 3.14 -10.82 -1.66
CA TYR A 84 2.92 -11.37 -2.99
C TYR A 84 1.42 -11.46 -3.22
N PHE A 85 0.89 -10.67 -4.14
CA PHE A 85 -0.54 -10.63 -4.41
C PHE A 85 -0.87 -10.68 -5.90
N ASP A 86 -2.04 -11.23 -6.20
CA ASP A 86 -2.55 -11.43 -7.54
C ASP A 86 -2.71 -10.09 -8.28
N LYS A 87 -2.24 -10.02 -9.52
CA LYS A 87 -2.30 -8.79 -10.33
C LYS A 87 -3.70 -8.36 -10.69
N THR A 88 -4.64 -9.29 -10.79
CA THR A 88 -6.02 -9.03 -11.21
C THR A 88 -6.93 -8.75 -10.03
N THR A 89 -6.87 -9.58 -9.01
CA THR A 89 -7.77 -9.50 -7.84
C THR A 89 -7.21 -8.66 -6.70
N GLY A 90 -5.89 -8.45 -6.66
CA GLY A 90 -5.20 -7.82 -5.54
C GLY A 90 -5.14 -8.68 -4.28
N TYR A 91 -5.57 -9.96 -4.33
CA TYR A 91 -5.60 -10.81 -3.14
C TYR A 91 -4.22 -11.41 -2.85
N PRO A 92 -3.76 -11.36 -1.58
CA PRO A 92 -2.45 -11.89 -1.21
C PRO A 92 -2.40 -13.41 -1.27
N TYR A 93 -1.22 -13.94 -1.66
CA TYR A 93 -0.84 -15.35 -1.58
C TYR A 93 0.17 -15.59 -0.47
N GLN A 94 1.07 -14.63 -0.23
CA GLN A 94 2.11 -14.76 0.78
C GLN A 94 2.50 -13.38 1.33
N PHE A 95 2.78 -13.33 2.62
CA PHE A 95 3.54 -12.22 3.21
C PHE A 95 4.81 -12.72 3.89
N VAL A 96 5.82 -11.85 3.98
CA VAL A 96 7.02 -12.01 4.80
C VAL A 96 7.09 -10.83 5.76
N ARG A 97 7.44 -11.11 7.02
CA ARG A 97 7.63 -10.10 8.05
C ARG A 97 8.87 -10.42 8.88
N ARG A 98 9.92 -9.62 8.71
CA ARG A 98 11.15 -9.68 9.49
C ARG A 98 11.36 -8.34 10.17
N ILE A 99 11.33 -8.32 11.49
CA ILE A 99 11.37 -7.14 12.34
C ILE A 99 12.60 -7.20 13.22
N ASP A 100 13.32 -6.09 13.33
CA ASP A 100 14.39 -5.86 14.30
C ASP A 100 14.31 -4.42 14.81
N GLU A 101 13.50 -4.21 15.86
CA GLU A 101 13.19 -2.91 16.45
C GLU A 101 13.63 -2.87 17.91
N GLY A 102 14.76 -2.21 18.20
CA GLY A 102 15.21 -1.96 19.58
C GLY A 102 15.33 -3.22 20.45
N GLY A 103 15.71 -4.37 19.85
CA GLY A 103 15.79 -5.67 20.50
C GLY A 103 14.52 -6.54 20.36
N TYR A 104 13.39 -5.97 19.95
CA TYR A 104 12.25 -6.78 19.56
C TYR A 104 12.47 -7.35 18.16
N THR A 105 12.34 -8.66 18.01
CA THR A 105 12.53 -9.34 16.71
C THR A 105 11.36 -10.23 16.37
N LYS A 106 10.99 -10.28 15.08
CA LYS A 106 9.98 -11.18 14.52
C LYS A 106 10.50 -11.77 13.21
N ASN A 107 10.18 -13.02 12.92
CA ASN A 107 10.50 -13.66 11.64
C ASN A 107 9.37 -14.60 11.27
N GLN A 108 8.42 -14.11 10.47
CA GLN A 108 7.20 -14.81 10.11
C GLN A 108 6.96 -14.77 8.60
N GLU A 109 6.33 -15.83 8.10
CA GLU A 109 5.75 -15.91 6.77
C GLU A 109 4.31 -16.41 6.87
N GLY A 110 3.40 -15.81 6.11
CA GLY A 110 2.00 -16.23 6.03
C GLY A 110 1.65 -16.65 4.62
N PHE A 111 1.00 -17.81 4.47
CA PHE A 111 0.60 -18.39 3.19
C PHE A 111 -0.92 -18.43 3.12
N PHE A 112 -1.52 -17.61 2.26
CA PHE A 112 -2.96 -17.51 2.07
C PHE A 112 -3.45 -18.56 1.08
N ASN A 113 -4.44 -19.33 1.48
CA ASN A 113 -5.24 -20.17 0.58
C ASN A 113 -6.58 -19.49 0.34
N GLN A 114 -6.72 -18.79 -0.78
CA GLN A 114 -7.93 -18.04 -1.12
C GLN A 114 -9.14 -18.94 -1.42
N ALA A 115 -8.93 -20.21 -1.79
CA ALA A 115 -10.02 -21.15 -2.07
C ALA A 115 -10.67 -21.66 -0.78
N THR A 116 -9.88 -21.84 0.28
CA THR A 116 -10.35 -22.35 1.58
C THR A 116 -10.52 -21.27 2.64
N ASN A 117 -10.14 -20.01 2.32
CA ASN A 117 -10.12 -18.87 3.25
C ASN A 117 -9.29 -19.18 4.53
N LYS A 118 -8.17 -19.84 4.36
CA LYS A 118 -7.23 -20.17 5.46
C LYS A 118 -5.86 -19.61 5.19
N ILE A 119 -5.21 -19.15 6.24
CA ILE A 119 -3.81 -18.73 6.23
C ILE A 119 -3.00 -19.59 7.19
N VAL A 120 -1.87 -20.07 6.71
CA VAL A 120 -0.86 -20.75 7.52
C VAL A 120 0.25 -19.75 7.82
N VAL A 121 0.49 -19.46 9.09
CA VAL A 121 1.57 -18.57 9.56
C VAL A 121 2.67 -19.40 10.16
N LYS A 122 3.86 -19.31 9.58
CA LYS A 122 5.10 -19.92 10.09
C LYS A 122 5.91 -18.88 10.86
N ASP A 123 6.15 -19.12 12.11
CA ASP A 123 7.02 -18.29 12.96
C ASP A 123 8.36 -19.00 13.11
N TYR A 124 9.35 -18.55 12.35
CA TYR A 124 10.68 -19.14 12.33
C TYR A 124 11.50 -18.84 13.60
N LYS A 125 11.19 -17.73 14.29
CA LYS A 125 11.82 -17.38 15.56
C LYS A 125 11.40 -18.35 16.67
N ASN A 126 10.09 -18.61 16.76
CA ASN A 126 9.52 -19.47 17.80
C ASN A 126 9.34 -20.93 17.33
N LYS A 127 9.73 -21.24 16.08
CA LYS A 127 9.65 -22.58 15.47
C LYS A 127 8.25 -23.20 15.59
N ASN A 128 7.22 -22.40 15.32
CA ASN A 128 5.85 -22.87 15.35
C ASN A 128 5.09 -22.49 14.08
N GLU A 129 3.96 -23.17 13.85
CA GLU A 129 3.07 -22.92 12.74
C GLU A 129 1.63 -22.89 13.27
N LYS A 130 0.86 -21.94 12.80
CA LYS A 130 -0.54 -21.77 13.15
C LYS A 130 -1.41 -21.56 11.91
N THR A 131 -2.62 -22.09 11.95
CA THR A 131 -3.60 -21.88 10.88
C THR A 131 -4.75 -21.03 11.40
N PHE A 132 -5.12 -20.01 10.61
CA PHE A 132 -6.25 -19.14 10.91
C PHE A 132 -7.23 -19.14 9.74
N SER A 133 -8.52 -18.87 10.03
CA SER A 133 -9.52 -18.58 9.00
C SER A 133 -9.65 -17.09 8.80
N PHE A 134 -9.98 -16.66 7.58
CA PHE A 134 -10.18 -15.25 7.24
C PHE A 134 -11.38 -15.05 6.31
N PRO A 135 -12.06 -13.90 6.33
CA PRO A 135 -13.09 -13.54 5.35
C PRO A 135 -12.51 -13.41 3.94
N LYS A 136 -13.29 -13.77 2.91
CA LYS A 136 -12.86 -13.58 1.50
C LYS A 136 -12.41 -12.15 1.23
N GLY A 137 -11.29 -12.01 0.55
CA GLY A 137 -10.72 -10.69 0.20
C GLY A 137 -9.87 -10.04 1.28
N THR A 138 -9.58 -10.76 2.38
CA THR A 138 -8.67 -10.29 3.42
C THR A 138 -7.28 -10.00 2.82
N GLN A 139 -6.74 -8.85 3.20
CA GLN A 139 -5.44 -8.35 2.79
C GLN A 139 -4.40 -8.58 3.89
N ASP A 140 -3.10 -8.60 3.55
CA ASP A 140 -2.03 -8.35 4.50
C ASP A 140 -1.75 -6.82 4.61
N ILE A 141 -0.82 -6.41 5.48
CA ILE A 141 -0.54 -4.98 5.72
C ILE A 141 -0.01 -4.25 4.46
N VAL A 142 0.80 -4.91 3.62
CA VAL A 142 1.37 -4.32 2.42
C VAL A 142 0.34 -4.33 1.28
N SER A 143 -0.31 -5.47 1.05
CA SER A 143 -1.36 -5.58 0.02
C SER A 143 -2.56 -4.66 0.32
N THR A 144 -2.87 -4.38 1.60
CA THR A 144 -3.88 -3.39 2.01
C THR A 144 -3.64 -2.04 1.36
N PHE A 145 -2.40 -1.53 1.38
CA PHE A 145 -2.06 -0.24 0.80
C PHE A 145 -2.28 -0.23 -0.72
N TYR A 146 -1.82 -1.25 -1.43
CA TYR A 146 -1.95 -1.35 -2.89
C TYR A 146 -3.39 -1.61 -3.32
N TYR A 147 -4.14 -2.43 -2.58
CA TYR A 147 -5.56 -2.68 -2.81
C TYR A 147 -6.40 -1.40 -2.69
N LEU A 148 -6.13 -0.57 -1.67
CA LEU A 148 -6.82 0.70 -1.46
C LEU A 148 -6.53 1.74 -2.55
N ARG A 149 -5.34 1.75 -3.13
CA ARG A 149 -5.01 2.62 -4.28
C ARG A 149 -5.87 2.33 -5.51
N ASN A 150 -6.25 1.07 -5.68
CA ASN A 150 -7.14 0.60 -6.76
C ASN A 150 -8.61 0.53 -6.34
N PHE A 151 -8.97 0.98 -5.14
CA PHE A 151 -10.35 0.86 -4.66
C PHE A 151 -11.30 1.76 -5.46
N PRO A 152 -12.34 1.20 -6.13
CA PRO A 152 -13.11 1.90 -7.18
C PRO A 152 -13.78 3.19 -6.76
N THR A 153 -14.06 3.37 -5.47
CA THR A 153 -14.78 4.53 -4.93
C THR A 153 -13.91 5.47 -4.09
N ILE A 154 -12.58 5.23 -4.02
CA ILE A 154 -11.69 6.01 -3.16
C ILE A 154 -11.72 7.51 -3.50
N ASP A 155 -11.83 7.86 -4.79
CA ASP A 155 -11.89 9.23 -5.28
C ASP A 155 -13.26 9.91 -5.08
N LYS A 156 -14.30 9.10 -4.80
CA LYS A 156 -15.70 9.54 -4.70
C LYS A 156 -16.16 9.76 -3.27
N LEU A 157 -15.30 9.45 -2.29
CA LEU A 157 -15.64 9.59 -0.88
C LEU A 157 -15.95 11.06 -0.52
N LYS A 158 -17.00 11.23 0.27
CA LYS A 158 -17.32 12.50 0.93
C LYS A 158 -16.61 12.58 2.28
N VAL A 159 -16.36 13.79 2.76
CA VAL A 159 -15.75 14.02 4.07
C VAL A 159 -16.52 13.29 5.17
N GLY A 160 -15.80 12.51 5.96
CA GLY A 160 -16.37 11.68 7.04
C GLY A 160 -16.69 10.24 6.63
N GLU A 161 -16.83 9.94 5.33
CA GLU A 161 -17.02 8.56 4.85
C GLU A 161 -15.75 7.73 4.98
N SER A 162 -15.90 6.41 4.97
CA SER A 162 -14.78 5.47 5.12
C SER A 162 -14.94 4.29 4.18
N VAL A 163 -13.82 3.79 3.68
CA VAL A 163 -13.72 2.43 3.16
C VAL A 163 -13.26 1.50 4.26
N ALA A 164 -13.74 0.26 4.25
CA ALA A 164 -13.37 -0.76 5.21
C ALA A 164 -12.99 -2.05 4.49
N ILE A 165 -11.89 -2.67 4.89
CA ILE A 165 -11.41 -3.95 4.38
C ILE A 165 -11.01 -4.85 5.54
N ASP A 166 -11.03 -6.16 5.32
CA ASP A 166 -10.47 -7.10 6.26
C ASP A 166 -8.95 -7.18 6.06
N MET A 167 -8.20 -7.04 7.16
CA MET A 167 -6.75 -7.09 7.16
C MET A 167 -6.27 -8.12 8.18
N PHE A 168 -5.43 -9.07 7.74
CA PHE A 168 -4.77 -10.02 8.61
C PHE A 168 -3.44 -9.43 9.10
N PHE A 169 -3.30 -9.30 10.40
CA PHE A 169 -2.10 -8.78 11.06
C PHE A 169 -1.99 -9.32 12.49
N ASP A 170 -0.79 -9.68 12.94
CA ASP A 170 -0.51 -10.20 14.29
C ASP A 170 -1.45 -11.36 14.72
N ASP A 171 -1.55 -12.37 13.86
CA ASP A 171 -2.33 -13.59 14.09
C ASP A 171 -3.86 -13.37 14.18
N GLU A 172 -4.37 -12.23 13.74
CA GLU A 172 -5.81 -11.94 13.73
C GLU A 172 -6.27 -11.22 12.46
N THR A 173 -7.56 -11.39 12.12
CA THR A 173 -8.19 -10.58 11.07
C THR A 173 -9.03 -9.49 11.71
N THR A 174 -8.75 -8.24 11.35
CA THR A 174 -9.42 -7.06 11.88
C THR A 174 -9.99 -6.19 10.75
N LYS A 175 -10.97 -5.35 11.07
CA LYS A 175 -11.45 -4.32 10.14
C LYS A 175 -10.49 -3.13 10.14
N PHE A 176 -9.78 -2.97 9.03
CA PHE A 176 -9.05 -1.75 8.73
C PHE A 176 -10.00 -0.77 8.04
N LYS A 177 -10.14 0.44 8.58
CA LYS A 177 -10.95 1.51 7.99
C LYS A 177 -10.05 2.67 7.61
N LEU A 178 -10.30 3.25 6.44
CA LEU A 178 -9.63 4.45 5.97
C LEU A 178 -10.68 5.55 5.84
N LYS A 179 -10.73 6.49 6.82
CA LYS A 179 -11.68 7.60 6.86
C LYS A 179 -11.15 8.76 6.03
N PHE A 180 -11.97 9.24 5.10
CA PHE A 180 -11.64 10.41 4.30
C PHE A 180 -11.91 11.70 5.09
N LEU A 181 -10.90 12.58 5.17
CA LEU A 181 -10.97 13.84 5.91
C LEU A 181 -11.14 15.06 5.01
N GLY A 182 -10.81 14.93 3.71
CA GLY A 182 -10.90 16.05 2.77
C GLY A 182 -9.75 16.07 1.77
N ARG A 183 -9.60 17.21 1.09
CA ARG A 183 -8.52 17.47 0.13
C ARG A 183 -7.87 18.80 0.47
N GLU A 184 -6.56 18.86 0.30
CA GLU A 184 -5.78 20.11 0.41
C GLU A 184 -4.57 20.07 -0.51
N ASP A 185 -3.98 21.23 -0.74
CA ASP A 185 -2.69 21.32 -1.39
C ASP A 185 -1.59 21.28 -0.35
N ILE A 186 -0.61 20.39 -0.53
CA ILE A 186 0.55 20.31 0.35
C ILE A 186 1.84 20.67 -0.38
N THR A 187 2.71 21.39 0.30
CA THR A 187 4.08 21.63 -0.19
C THR A 187 4.93 20.41 0.10
N THR A 188 5.56 19.91 -0.94
CA THR A 188 6.52 18.81 -0.91
C THR A 188 7.86 19.29 -1.49
N LYS A 189 8.90 18.46 -1.43
CA LYS A 189 10.17 18.77 -2.11
C LYS A 189 10.06 18.80 -3.64
N PHE A 190 9.00 18.24 -4.20
CA PHE A 190 8.74 18.21 -5.65
C PHE A 190 7.90 19.40 -6.13
N GLY A 191 7.36 20.20 -5.21
CA GLY A 191 6.44 21.31 -5.48
C GLY A 191 5.13 21.14 -4.72
N VAL A 192 4.13 21.93 -5.12
CA VAL A 192 2.79 21.88 -4.54
C VAL A 192 1.98 20.76 -5.22
N ILE A 193 1.37 19.88 -4.41
CA ILE A 193 0.61 18.74 -4.89
C ILE A 193 -0.75 18.72 -4.21
N SER A 194 -1.82 18.55 -5.00
CA SER A 194 -3.15 18.28 -4.47
C SER A 194 -3.17 16.90 -3.81
N ALA A 195 -3.63 16.82 -2.57
CA ALA A 195 -3.67 15.60 -1.79
C ALA A 195 -5.08 15.30 -1.25
N MET A 196 -5.41 14.04 -1.19
CA MET A 196 -6.50 13.47 -0.41
C MET A 196 -5.97 13.13 0.98
N ILE A 197 -6.72 13.50 2.02
CA ILE A 197 -6.34 13.29 3.41
C ILE A 197 -7.16 12.15 3.99
N PHE A 198 -6.47 11.19 4.58
CA PHE A 198 -7.11 10.05 5.21
C PHE A 198 -6.63 9.83 6.64
N ARG A 199 -7.50 9.19 7.42
CA ARG A 199 -7.19 8.68 8.76
C ARG A 199 -7.38 7.18 8.79
N PRO A 200 -6.29 6.40 8.93
CA PRO A 200 -6.38 4.97 9.20
C PRO A 200 -6.97 4.72 10.58
N LEU A 201 -7.94 3.79 10.67
CA LEU A 201 -8.56 3.34 11.91
C LEU A 201 -8.44 1.83 11.97
N VAL A 202 -7.74 1.30 12.95
CA VAL A 202 -7.61 -0.15 13.18
C VAL A 202 -8.41 -0.52 14.43
N GLN A 203 -9.24 -1.55 14.32
CA GLN A 203 -10.10 -2.00 15.43
C GLN A 203 -9.40 -2.97 16.39
N SER A 204 -8.08 -3.21 16.26
CA SER A 204 -7.34 -4.08 17.18
C SER A 204 -6.54 -3.29 18.22
N GLY A 205 -6.48 -3.82 19.42
CA GLY A 205 -5.94 -3.16 20.60
C GLY A 205 -4.41 -2.98 20.63
N ARG A 206 -3.66 -3.28 19.57
CA ARG A 206 -2.20 -3.30 19.62
C ARG A 206 -1.47 -2.33 18.69
N VAL A 207 -2.02 -1.98 17.52
CA VAL A 207 -1.27 -1.21 16.51
C VAL A 207 -1.42 0.29 16.66
N PHE A 208 -2.59 0.78 17.08
CA PHE A 208 -2.81 2.22 17.36
C PHE A 208 -3.74 2.37 18.56
N LYS A 209 -3.16 2.48 19.76
CA LYS A 209 -3.93 2.74 20.99
C LYS A 209 -4.61 4.10 21.01
N GLU A 210 -4.12 5.06 20.22
CA GLU A 210 -4.72 6.38 20.08
C GLU A 210 -5.48 6.47 18.76
N LYS A 211 -6.80 6.47 18.87
CA LYS A 211 -7.75 6.42 17.73
C LYS A 211 -7.60 7.53 16.69
N GLU A 212 -6.74 8.53 16.90
CA GLU A 212 -6.68 9.73 16.05
C GLU A 212 -5.26 10.23 15.74
N SER A 213 -4.21 9.46 16.06
CA SER A 213 -2.83 9.94 15.95
C SER A 213 -2.24 9.91 14.54
N LEU A 214 -2.81 9.11 13.61
CA LEU A 214 -2.24 8.92 12.29
C LEU A 214 -3.04 9.65 11.21
N THR A 215 -2.34 10.41 10.36
CA THR A 215 -2.91 11.06 9.17
C THR A 215 -2.03 10.75 7.96
N VAL A 216 -2.66 10.45 6.82
CA VAL A 216 -2.00 10.11 5.57
C VAL A 216 -2.47 11.05 4.48
N TRP A 217 -1.53 11.63 3.73
CA TRP A 217 -1.76 12.42 2.53
C TRP A 217 -1.38 11.59 1.32
N ILE A 218 -2.32 11.42 0.40
CA ILE A 218 -2.18 10.63 -0.83
C ILE A 218 -2.41 11.56 -2.01
N SER A 219 -1.61 11.48 -3.07
CA SER A 219 -1.78 12.32 -4.24
C SER A 219 -3.19 12.17 -4.83
N ASN A 220 -3.81 13.30 -5.18
CA ASN A 220 -5.13 13.36 -5.81
C ASN A 220 -4.99 13.25 -7.33
N ASP A 221 -4.38 12.16 -7.78
CA ASP A 221 -4.16 11.81 -9.18
C ASP A 221 -4.37 10.29 -9.38
N GLU A 222 -4.13 9.80 -10.57
CA GLU A 222 -4.32 8.39 -10.94
C GLU A 222 -3.33 7.46 -10.20
N ASN A 223 -2.15 7.95 -9.81
CA ASN A 223 -1.15 7.14 -9.09
C ASN A 223 -1.51 6.89 -7.63
N LYS A 224 -2.23 7.84 -6.97
CA LYS A 224 -2.61 7.76 -5.54
C LYS A 224 -1.43 7.38 -4.63
N ILE A 225 -0.30 8.08 -4.81
CA ILE A 225 0.93 7.78 -4.05
C ILE A 225 0.90 8.44 -2.68
N PRO A 226 1.48 7.82 -1.64
CA PRO A 226 1.60 8.45 -0.33
C PRO A 226 2.63 9.59 -0.42
N LEU A 227 2.20 10.78 -0.06
CA LEU A 227 3.04 11.98 -0.04
C LEU A 227 3.62 12.23 1.35
N ARG A 228 2.79 11.98 2.37
CA ARG A 228 3.13 12.17 3.78
C ARG A 228 2.33 11.23 4.67
N ILE A 229 2.99 10.69 5.68
CA ILE A 229 2.35 10.04 6.82
C ILE A 229 2.79 10.81 8.06
N LYS A 230 1.85 11.19 8.92
CA LYS A 230 2.11 11.92 10.17
C LYS A 230 1.51 11.14 11.33
N ALA A 231 2.32 10.81 12.32
CA ALA A 231 1.91 10.23 13.59
C ALA A 231 2.08 11.27 14.68
N GLU A 232 0.97 11.69 15.30
CA GLU A 232 0.99 12.60 16.45
C GLU A 232 1.53 11.85 17.68
N LEU A 233 2.37 12.53 18.44
CA LEU A 233 2.89 12.06 19.73
C LEU A 233 2.41 13.00 20.82
N ALA A 234 2.62 12.62 22.09
CA ALA A 234 2.34 13.50 23.23
C ALA A 234 3.06 14.85 23.10
N VAL A 235 4.25 14.85 22.48
CA VAL A 235 4.99 16.05 22.12
C VAL A 235 5.47 15.92 20.67
N GLY A 236 5.00 16.82 19.80
CA GLY A 236 5.38 16.85 18.39
C GLY A 236 4.77 15.72 17.53
N ALA A 237 5.43 15.37 16.44
CA ALA A 237 4.98 14.34 15.53
C ALA A 237 6.16 13.68 14.79
N ILE A 238 6.07 12.39 14.53
CA ILE A 238 6.90 11.70 13.53
C ILE A 238 6.23 11.85 12.18
N LYS A 239 7.04 12.18 11.16
CA LYS A 239 6.58 12.25 9.78
C LYS A 239 7.41 11.35 8.90
N ALA A 240 6.76 10.73 7.91
CA ALA A 240 7.39 10.10 6.77
C ALA A 240 6.95 10.88 5.52
N ASP A 241 7.87 11.64 4.93
CA ASP A 241 7.63 12.42 3.71
C ASP A 241 8.22 11.71 2.50
N LEU A 242 7.50 11.71 1.37
CA LEU A 242 8.03 11.19 0.11
C LEU A 242 9.31 11.93 -0.27
N ASP A 243 10.42 11.18 -0.35
CA ASP A 243 11.76 11.70 -0.62
C ASP A 243 12.24 11.42 -2.05
N ALA A 244 11.87 10.27 -2.63
CA ALA A 244 12.15 9.95 -4.02
C ALA A 244 11.10 8.96 -4.54
N TYR A 245 10.92 8.95 -5.86
CA TYR A 245 10.06 7.99 -6.55
C TYR A 245 10.62 7.67 -7.94
N LYS A 246 10.24 6.52 -8.48
CA LYS A 246 10.45 6.13 -9.88
C LYS A 246 9.37 5.14 -10.32
N GLY A 247 9.25 4.92 -11.63
CA GLY A 247 8.40 3.90 -12.22
C GLY A 247 6.91 4.13 -12.00
N LEU A 248 6.46 5.38 -11.88
CA LEU A 248 5.04 5.69 -11.80
C LEU A 248 4.34 5.30 -13.09
N LYS A 249 3.17 4.71 -12.98
CA LYS A 249 2.36 4.29 -14.13
C LYS A 249 1.72 5.47 -14.86
N HIS A 250 1.36 6.53 -14.12
CA HIS A 250 0.70 7.72 -14.66
C HIS A 250 1.55 8.97 -14.41
N PRO A 251 1.33 10.06 -15.16
CA PRO A 251 2.00 11.33 -14.91
C PRO A 251 1.76 11.83 -13.48
N PHE A 252 2.82 12.26 -12.80
CA PHE A 252 2.71 12.84 -11.47
C PHE A 252 2.28 14.31 -11.57
N LYS A 253 1.11 14.64 -11.02
CA LYS A 253 0.49 15.98 -11.15
C LYS A 253 1.05 16.94 -10.09
N ILE A 254 2.07 17.70 -10.48
CA ILE A 254 2.64 18.79 -9.67
C ILE A 254 2.04 20.12 -10.16
N LYS A 255 1.53 20.96 -9.26
CA LYS A 255 1.03 22.28 -9.61
C LYS A 255 2.21 23.19 -9.96
N VAL A 256 2.20 23.73 -11.17
CA VAL A 256 3.15 24.78 -11.59
C VAL A 256 2.56 26.11 -11.10
N ASN A 257 3.32 26.83 -10.28
CA ASN A 257 2.99 28.20 -9.86
C ASN A 257 3.25 29.17 -11.00
#